data_ed0643267dddb9a22140c1337e0002d5
#
_entry.id   ed0643267dddb9a22140c1337e0002d5
#
_cell.length_a   1.000
_cell.length_b   1.000
_cell.length_c   1.000
_cell.angle_alpha   90.00
_cell.angle_beta   90.00
_cell.angle_gamma   90.00
#
_symmetry.space_group_name_H-M   'P 1'
#
loop_
_entity.id
_entity.type
_entity.pdbx_description
1 polymer ?
#
loop_
_entity_poly.entity_id
_entity_poly.type
_entity_poly.pdbx_seq_one_letter_code
_entity_poly.pdbx_strand_id
1 'polypeptide(L)'
;IEVTIDQYPYTASSTSISTLIPDEILADGQDSIKARLQRPDIKKYVINSMLKRLKKRKLKHFGYAVVAYYAPDTTYNGKSIEQINLLKGRKHKRKEEALTIIDIMMTGGASAIFHGMSEEDVKRIMKYPFNMFASDASIRVLNTGMPHPRGYGTNARVLAKYVREEKVISLEEAIRRMTSLPAQKFQLKDRGLLKEGMAADIVIFDEN
;
A
#
# COMPACT_ATOMS: atom_id res chain seq x y z
N ILE A 1 -27.41 -8.22 5.88
CA ILE A 1 -25.99 -8.06 6.27
C ILE A 1 -25.58 -6.65 5.87
N GLU A 2 -25.12 -5.87 6.85
CA GLU A 2 -24.59 -4.54 6.61
C GLU A 2 -23.11 -4.66 6.23
N VAL A 3 -22.72 -4.09 5.08
CA VAL A 3 -21.35 -4.13 4.57
C VAL A 3 -20.84 -2.71 4.41
N THR A 4 -19.67 -2.42 4.95
CA THR A 4 -18.93 -1.18 4.76
C THR A 4 -17.59 -1.46 4.10
N ILE A 5 -16.99 -0.46 3.46
CA ILE A 5 -15.70 -0.53 2.77
C ILE A 5 -14.79 0.54 3.37
N ASP A 6 -13.55 0.20 3.63
CA ASP A 6 -12.49 1.16 3.93
C ASP A 6 -11.62 1.36 2.69
N GLN A 7 -11.38 2.61 2.33
CA GLN A 7 -10.60 2.97 1.15
C GLN A 7 -9.63 4.12 1.41
N TYR A 8 -8.39 3.98 0.94
CA TYR A 8 -7.49 5.12 0.73
C TYR A 8 -7.50 5.56 -0.74
N PRO A 9 -7.39 6.86 -1.03
CA PRO A 9 -7.60 7.43 -2.37
C PRO A 9 -6.32 7.41 -3.23
N TYR A 10 -5.70 6.22 -3.39
CA TYR A 10 -4.44 6.06 -4.13
C TYR A 10 -4.47 4.80 -5.01
N THR A 11 -3.68 4.82 -6.07
CA THR A 11 -3.55 3.74 -7.06
C THR A 11 -2.42 2.75 -6.75
N ALA A 12 -1.80 2.89 -5.58
CA ALA A 12 -0.75 1.99 -5.11
C ALA A 12 -1.06 1.50 -3.69
N SER A 13 -0.60 0.31 -3.36
CA SER A 13 -0.61 -0.23 -1.99
C SER A 13 0.78 -0.20 -1.38
N SER A 14 0.87 -0.30 -0.05
CA SER A 14 2.14 -0.38 0.65
C SER A 14 2.11 -1.51 1.67
N THR A 15 3.08 -2.44 1.55
CA THR A 15 3.25 -3.56 2.45
C THR A 15 4.67 -4.11 2.37
N SER A 16 4.94 -5.29 2.96
CA SER A 16 6.23 -5.95 2.85
C SER A 16 6.47 -6.50 1.43
N ILE A 17 7.72 -6.45 0.97
CA ILE A 17 8.15 -7.12 -0.27
C ILE A 17 7.93 -8.64 -0.21
N SER A 18 7.84 -9.21 0.99
CA SER A 18 7.57 -10.63 1.21
C SER A 18 6.26 -11.11 0.56
N THR A 19 5.30 -10.22 0.31
CA THR A 19 4.06 -10.56 -0.43
C THR A 19 4.30 -11.08 -1.85
N LEU A 20 5.50 -10.90 -2.40
CA LEU A 20 5.91 -11.51 -3.67
C LEU A 20 6.34 -12.97 -3.53
N ILE A 21 6.67 -13.41 -2.32
CA ILE A 21 7.09 -14.78 -2.00
C ILE A 21 5.84 -15.63 -1.68
N PRO A 22 5.80 -16.93 -2.05
CA PRO A 22 4.73 -17.82 -1.64
C PRO A 22 4.62 -17.94 -0.12
N ASP A 23 3.39 -17.95 0.42
CA ASP A 23 3.12 -17.88 1.86
C ASP A 23 3.75 -19.04 2.65
N GLU A 24 3.79 -20.25 2.07
CA GLU A 24 4.39 -21.44 2.66
C GLU A 24 5.90 -21.30 2.90
N ILE A 25 6.56 -20.37 2.21
CA ILE A 25 7.99 -20.08 2.42
C ILE A 25 8.21 -19.12 3.59
N LEU A 26 7.20 -18.33 3.93
CA LEU A 26 7.27 -17.25 4.93
C LEU A 26 7.02 -17.72 6.37
N ALA A 27 6.66 -19.00 6.57
CA ALA A 27 6.40 -19.55 7.89
C ALA A 27 7.67 -19.64 8.78
N ASP A 28 7.45 -19.70 10.09
CA ASP A 28 8.46 -20.00 11.14
C ASP A 28 9.59 -18.96 11.29
N GLY A 29 9.36 -17.71 10.84
CA GLY A 29 10.26 -16.59 11.09
C GLY A 29 11.43 -16.48 10.12
N GLN A 30 12.22 -15.41 10.30
CA GLN A 30 13.21 -14.94 9.32
C GLN A 30 14.33 -15.97 9.05
N ASP A 31 14.81 -16.70 10.07
CA ASP A 31 15.90 -17.67 9.90
C ASP A 31 15.43 -18.89 9.10
N SER A 32 14.20 -19.34 9.31
CA SER A 32 13.58 -20.41 8.52
C SER A 32 13.36 -19.98 7.05
N ILE A 33 12.95 -18.74 6.81
CA ILE A 33 12.84 -18.18 5.47
C ILE A 33 14.20 -18.20 4.76
N LYS A 34 15.27 -17.73 5.42
CA LYS A 34 16.63 -17.75 4.88
C LYS A 34 17.09 -19.16 4.55
N ALA A 35 16.93 -20.11 5.49
CA ALA A 35 17.31 -21.49 5.28
C ALA A 35 16.59 -22.13 4.08
N ARG A 36 15.27 -21.88 3.93
CA ARG A 36 14.49 -22.33 2.77
C ARG A 36 15.00 -21.73 1.47
N LEU A 37 15.22 -20.40 1.43
CA LEU A 37 15.65 -19.68 0.22
C LEU A 37 17.11 -20.03 -0.19
N GLN A 38 17.93 -20.59 0.68
CA GLN A 38 19.26 -21.13 0.34
C GLN A 38 19.18 -22.44 -0.45
N ARG A 39 18.11 -23.23 -0.28
CA ARG A 39 17.94 -24.51 -0.97
C ARG A 39 17.66 -24.27 -2.46
N PRO A 40 18.41 -24.91 -3.38
CA PRO A 40 18.28 -24.69 -4.84
C PRO A 40 16.89 -25.04 -5.39
N ASP A 41 16.28 -26.10 -4.90
CA ASP A 41 14.93 -26.56 -5.28
C ASP A 41 13.86 -25.54 -4.89
N ILE A 42 13.89 -25.07 -3.64
CA ILE A 42 12.99 -24.04 -3.11
C ILE A 42 13.19 -22.71 -3.84
N LYS A 43 14.43 -22.29 -4.03
CA LYS A 43 14.76 -21.06 -4.77
C LYS A 43 14.18 -21.10 -6.19
N LYS A 44 14.33 -22.22 -6.90
CA LYS A 44 13.74 -22.43 -8.23
C LYS A 44 12.21 -22.36 -8.19
N TYR A 45 11.59 -22.97 -7.20
CA TYR A 45 10.14 -22.94 -6.98
C TYR A 45 9.65 -21.51 -6.78
N VAL A 46 10.26 -20.73 -5.88
CA VAL A 46 9.91 -19.34 -5.57
C VAL A 46 10.02 -18.46 -6.81
N ILE A 47 11.12 -18.56 -7.57
CA ILE A 47 11.29 -17.82 -8.83
C ILE A 47 10.15 -18.14 -9.80
N ASN A 48 9.85 -19.42 -10.01
CA ASN A 48 8.80 -19.83 -10.93
C ASN A 48 7.41 -19.31 -10.48
N SER A 49 7.13 -19.32 -9.19
CA SER A 49 5.90 -18.76 -8.61
C SER A 49 5.78 -17.27 -8.88
N MET A 50 6.83 -16.50 -8.63
CA MET A 50 6.88 -15.06 -8.94
C MET A 50 6.66 -14.78 -10.43
N LEU A 51 7.31 -15.54 -11.31
CA LEU A 51 7.14 -15.39 -12.77
C LEU A 51 5.71 -15.74 -13.23
N LYS A 52 5.09 -16.76 -12.62
CA LYS A 52 3.70 -17.11 -12.88
C LYS A 52 2.74 -15.99 -12.47
N ARG A 53 2.99 -15.35 -11.30
CA ARG A 53 2.21 -14.17 -10.85
C ARG A 53 2.35 -13.00 -11.82
N LEU A 54 3.56 -12.68 -12.31
CA LEU A 54 3.79 -11.65 -13.35
C LEU A 54 2.96 -11.93 -14.59
N LYS A 55 3.03 -13.17 -15.10
CA LYS A 55 2.26 -13.60 -16.29
C LYS A 55 0.75 -13.43 -16.08
N LYS A 56 0.22 -13.85 -14.91
CA LYS A 56 -1.19 -13.69 -14.56
C LYS A 56 -1.63 -12.23 -14.54
N ARG A 57 -0.75 -11.33 -14.06
CA ARG A 57 -0.98 -9.87 -14.04
C ARG A 57 -0.69 -9.18 -15.37
N LYS A 58 -0.30 -9.91 -16.41
CA LYS A 58 0.11 -9.39 -17.73
C LYS A 58 1.25 -8.36 -17.64
N LEU A 59 2.12 -8.50 -16.65
CA LEU A 59 3.30 -7.66 -16.46
C LEU A 59 4.54 -8.31 -17.06
N LYS A 60 5.44 -7.48 -17.59
CA LYS A 60 6.70 -7.94 -18.19
C LYS A 60 7.84 -8.03 -17.17
N HIS A 61 7.88 -7.09 -16.21
CA HIS A 61 8.95 -6.87 -15.22
C HIS A 61 8.37 -6.54 -13.84
N PHE A 62 9.23 -6.55 -12.80
CA PHE A 62 8.87 -6.16 -11.45
C PHE A 62 8.98 -4.64 -11.20
N GLY A 63 8.93 -3.82 -12.23
CA GLY A 63 8.94 -2.36 -12.13
C GLY A 63 7.78 -1.76 -11.33
N TYR A 64 6.69 -2.51 -11.16
CA TYR A 64 5.54 -2.10 -10.36
C TYR A 64 5.78 -2.18 -8.84
N ALA A 65 6.82 -2.87 -8.40
CA ALA A 65 7.20 -3.01 -6.99
C ALA A 65 8.39 -2.08 -6.71
N VAL A 66 8.16 -1.06 -5.90
CA VAL A 66 9.14 -0.02 -5.53
C VAL A 66 9.50 -0.18 -4.06
N VAL A 67 10.78 -0.21 -3.74
CA VAL A 67 11.26 -0.28 -2.35
C VAL A 67 10.99 1.04 -1.65
N ALA A 68 10.22 1.02 -0.58
CA ALA A 68 9.92 2.19 0.23
C ALA A 68 10.99 2.42 1.31
N TYR A 69 11.44 1.33 1.94
CA TYR A 69 12.51 1.36 2.93
C TYR A 69 13.23 0.01 2.98
N TYR A 70 14.56 0.07 2.91
CA TYR A 70 15.45 -1.07 3.03
C TYR A 70 16.68 -0.68 3.87
N ALA A 71 16.74 -1.15 5.10
CA ALA A 71 17.76 -0.75 6.06
C ALA A 71 19.20 -1.13 5.67
N PRO A 72 19.47 -2.32 5.06
CA PRO A 72 20.82 -2.71 4.70
C PRO A 72 21.46 -1.83 3.61
N ASP A 73 20.64 -1.22 2.73
CA ASP A 73 21.13 -0.31 1.68
C ASP A 73 20.04 0.70 1.31
N THR A 74 20.13 1.89 1.89
CA THR A 74 19.17 2.97 1.68
C THR A 74 19.19 3.56 0.28
N THR A 75 20.20 3.26 -0.54
CA THR A 75 20.24 3.67 -1.95
C THR A 75 19.15 3.00 -2.78
N TYR A 76 18.55 1.92 -2.28
CA TYR A 76 17.42 1.25 -2.91
C TYR A 76 16.07 1.93 -2.67
N ASN A 77 15.98 2.81 -1.66
CA ASN A 77 14.74 3.52 -1.35
C ASN A 77 14.28 4.37 -2.55
N GLY A 78 13.02 4.24 -2.91
CA GLY A 78 12.43 4.89 -4.08
C GLY A 78 12.70 4.21 -5.43
N LYS A 79 13.48 3.12 -5.46
CA LYS A 79 13.79 2.39 -6.69
C LYS A 79 12.91 1.15 -6.85
N SER A 80 12.50 0.88 -8.08
CA SER A 80 11.81 -0.37 -8.41
C SER A 80 12.77 -1.57 -8.36
N ILE A 81 12.22 -2.77 -8.22
CA ILE A 81 12.99 -4.02 -8.28
C ILE A 81 13.76 -4.13 -9.61
N GLU A 82 13.17 -3.69 -10.71
CA GLU A 82 13.81 -3.64 -12.01
C GLU A 82 15.05 -2.74 -12.01
N GLN A 83 14.94 -1.53 -11.45
CA GLN A 83 16.06 -0.60 -11.30
C GLN A 83 17.16 -1.14 -10.37
N ILE A 84 16.78 -1.72 -9.22
CA ILE A 84 17.73 -2.32 -8.29
C ILE A 84 18.48 -3.49 -8.95
N ASN A 85 17.78 -4.31 -9.73
CA ASN A 85 18.39 -5.39 -10.49
C ASN A 85 19.49 -4.89 -11.44
N LEU A 86 19.23 -3.79 -12.15
CA LEU A 86 20.22 -3.15 -13.04
C LEU A 86 21.39 -2.54 -12.27
N LEU A 87 21.13 -1.89 -11.13
CA LEU A 87 22.18 -1.36 -10.24
C LEU A 87 23.14 -2.45 -9.71
N LYS A 88 22.62 -3.68 -9.53
CA LYS A 88 23.43 -4.86 -9.19
C LYS A 88 24.22 -5.42 -10.38
N GLY A 89 24.21 -4.77 -11.54
CA GLY A 89 24.90 -5.25 -12.77
C GLY A 89 24.26 -6.49 -13.38
N ARG A 90 23.04 -6.85 -13.03
CA ARG A 90 22.33 -8.02 -13.55
C ARG A 90 21.67 -7.72 -14.90
N LYS A 91 21.46 -8.78 -15.69
CA LYS A 91 20.75 -8.67 -16.96
C LYS A 91 19.30 -8.22 -16.74
N HIS A 92 18.77 -7.39 -17.64
CA HIS A 92 17.38 -6.95 -17.64
C HIS A 92 16.45 -8.12 -18.02
N LYS A 93 16.28 -9.05 -17.11
CA LYS A 93 15.43 -10.25 -17.27
C LYS A 93 14.64 -10.48 -15.99
N ARG A 94 13.34 -10.75 -16.12
CA ARG A 94 12.41 -11.02 -15.00
C ARG A 94 12.91 -12.10 -14.03
N LYS A 95 13.72 -13.07 -14.49
CA LYS A 95 14.33 -14.07 -13.61
C LYS A 95 15.42 -13.46 -12.72
N GLU A 96 16.22 -12.55 -13.24
CA GLU A 96 17.24 -11.83 -12.49
C GLU A 96 16.60 -10.86 -11.47
N GLU A 97 15.51 -10.22 -11.83
CA GLU A 97 14.70 -9.38 -10.93
C GLU A 97 14.11 -10.22 -9.80
N ALA A 98 13.63 -11.43 -10.07
CA ALA A 98 13.18 -12.35 -9.04
C ALA A 98 14.31 -12.76 -8.08
N LEU A 99 15.54 -12.94 -8.58
CA LEU A 99 16.73 -13.14 -7.74
C LEU A 99 17.03 -11.92 -6.88
N THR A 100 16.82 -10.71 -7.38
CA THR A 100 16.98 -9.47 -6.59
C THR A 100 15.98 -9.40 -5.44
N ILE A 101 14.73 -9.84 -5.64
CA ILE A 101 13.75 -9.96 -4.56
C ILE A 101 14.22 -10.97 -3.51
N ILE A 102 14.73 -12.12 -3.92
CA ILE A 102 15.27 -13.14 -3.00
C ILE A 102 16.45 -12.56 -2.20
N ASP A 103 17.37 -11.83 -2.82
CA ASP A 103 18.49 -11.19 -2.10
C ASP A 103 17.99 -10.25 -0.99
N ILE A 104 17.00 -9.42 -1.30
CA ILE A 104 16.38 -8.51 -0.31
C ILE A 104 15.74 -9.32 0.82
N MET A 105 15.07 -10.43 0.52
CA MET A 105 14.49 -11.31 1.53
C MET A 105 15.56 -11.99 2.41
N MET A 106 16.71 -12.34 1.85
CA MET A 106 17.83 -12.94 2.58
C MET A 106 18.44 -12.00 3.64
N THR A 107 18.23 -10.71 3.51
CA THR A 107 18.75 -9.67 4.41
C THR A 107 17.68 -9.05 5.31
N GLY A 108 16.50 -9.67 5.41
CA GLY A 108 15.43 -9.23 6.32
C GLY A 108 14.20 -8.65 5.63
N GLY A 109 14.20 -8.57 4.29
CA GLY A 109 13.10 -7.99 3.53
C GLY A 109 13.14 -6.47 3.44
N ALA A 110 12.11 -5.87 2.87
CA ALA A 110 11.95 -4.43 2.71
C ALA A 110 10.47 -4.05 2.79
N SER A 111 10.18 -2.80 3.18
CA SER A 111 8.89 -2.20 2.89
C SER A 111 8.83 -1.83 1.41
N ALA A 112 7.69 -2.06 0.76
CA ALA A 112 7.53 -1.78 -0.66
C ALA A 112 6.18 -1.13 -0.97
N ILE A 113 6.15 -0.41 -2.08
CA ILE A 113 4.96 0.19 -2.70
C ILE A 113 4.68 -0.60 -3.98
N PHE A 114 3.42 -1.00 -4.16
CA PHE A 114 3.00 -1.79 -5.32
C PHE A 114 2.00 -1.00 -6.16
N HIS A 115 2.44 -0.55 -7.34
CA HIS A 115 1.59 0.11 -8.33
C HIS A 115 0.76 -0.94 -9.08
N GLY A 116 -0.56 -0.84 -9.02
CA GLY A 116 -1.39 -1.88 -9.66
C GLY A 116 -2.89 -1.73 -9.49
N MET A 117 -3.34 -0.55 -9.04
CA MET A 117 -4.75 -0.17 -9.00
C MET A 117 -5.02 0.93 -10.02
N SER A 118 -6.23 0.98 -10.58
CA SER A 118 -6.61 2.03 -11.51
C SER A 118 -7.30 3.20 -10.81
N GLU A 119 -7.12 4.40 -11.33
CA GLU A 119 -7.82 5.60 -10.84
C GLU A 119 -9.33 5.48 -11.05
N GLU A 120 -9.76 4.82 -12.12
CA GLU A 120 -11.17 4.56 -12.41
C GLU A 120 -11.81 3.66 -11.34
N ASP A 121 -11.10 2.61 -10.89
CA ASP A 121 -11.58 1.77 -9.81
C ASP A 121 -11.61 2.52 -8.48
N VAL A 122 -10.61 3.36 -8.19
CA VAL A 122 -10.62 4.23 -7.00
C VAL A 122 -11.89 5.09 -6.98
N LYS A 123 -12.20 5.77 -8.09
CA LYS A 123 -13.41 6.62 -8.21
C LYS A 123 -14.69 5.80 -8.16
N ARG A 124 -14.72 4.64 -8.79
CA ARG A 124 -15.88 3.75 -8.80
C ARG A 124 -16.23 3.27 -7.39
N ILE A 125 -15.23 2.80 -6.65
CA ILE A 125 -15.39 2.37 -5.26
C ILE A 125 -15.79 3.56 -4.37
N MET A 126 -15.17 4.73 -4.60
CA MET A 126 -15.46 5.95 -3.86
C MET A 126 -16.92 6.39 -3.97
N LYS A 127 -17.60 6.13 -5.09
CA LYS A 127 -19.02 6.46 -5.25
C LYS A 127 -19.96 5.58 -4.42
N TYR A 128 -19.46 4.53 -3.80
CA TYR A 128 -20.29 3.64 -2.99
C TYR A 128 -20.68 4.31 -1.67
N PRO A 129 -21.96 4.37 -1.30
CA PRO A 129 -22.45 5.15 -0.14
C PRO A 129 -21.97 4.60 1.22
N PHE A 130 -21.54 3.35 1.27
CA PHE A 130 -21.01 2.67 2.46
C PHE A 130 -19.48 2.65 2.53
N ASN A 131 -18.82 3.44 1.68
CA ASN A 131 -17.37 3.60 1.68
C ASN A 131 -16.98 4.62 2.75
N MET A 132 -16.05 4.23 3.64
CA MET A 132 -15.38 5.09 4.61
C MET A 132 -13.98 5.39 4.13
N PHE A 133 -13.42 6.55 4.48
CA PHE A 133 -12.04 6.87 4.16
C PHE A 133 -11.11 6.49 5.31
N ALA A 134 -10.10 5.69 4.98
CA ALA A 134 -9.08 5.24 5.90
C ALA A 134 -7.68 5.43 5.29
N SER A 135 -6.67 5.66 6.13
CA SER A 135 -5.29 5.82 5.66
C SER A 135 -4.57 4.48 5.45
N ASP A 136 -4.95 3.44 6.18
CA ASP A 136 -4.22 2.17 6.27
C ASP A 136 -2.72 2.39 6.50
N ALA A 137 -2.39 3.33 7.38
CA ALA A 137 -1.03 3.74 7.67
C ALA A 137 -0.77 3.84 9.18
N SER A 138 0.46 3.51 9.57
CA SER A 138 0.99 3.83 10.89
C SER A 138 1.50 5.27 10.92
N ILE A 139 1.81 5.78 12.12
CA ILE A 139 2.51 7.05 12.30
C ILE A 139 3.85 6.97 11.58
N ARG A 140 4.15 8.00 10.76
CA ARG A 140 5.37 8.07 9.96
C ARG A 140 6.25 9.22 10.43
N VAL A 141 7.54 8.95 10.52
CA VAL A 141 8.55 9.99 10.74
C VAL A 141 8.90 10.61 9.39
N LEU A 142 8.83 11.93 9.30
CA LEU A 142 9.17 12.67 8.09
C LEU A 142 10.63 12.40 7.69
N ASN A 143 10.92 12.35 6.39
CA ASN A 143 12.25 12.12 5.82
C ASN A 143 12.87 10.72 6.11
N THR A 144 12.08 9.74 6.54
CA THR A 144 12.54 8.36 6.71
C THR A 144 12.07 7.48 5.56
N GLY A 145 12.99 7.12 4.65
CA GLY A 145 12.69 6.33 3.45
C GLY A 145 11.81 7.08 2.44
N MET A 146 11.05 6.31 1.66
CA MET A 146 10.07 6.81 0.68
C MET A 146 8.69 6.22 1.02
N PRO A 147 8.06 6.66 2.12
CA PRO A 147 6.80 6.08 2.58
C PRO A 147 5.66 6.41 1.61
N HIS A 148 4.66 5.53 1.57
CA HIS A 148 3.45 5.78 0.80
C HIS A 148 2.75 7.06 1.31
N PRO A 149 2.34 7.99 0.43
CA PRO A 149 1.73 9.28 0.81
C PRO A 149 0.40 9.15 1.58
N ARG A 150 -0.21 7.96 1.59
CA ARG A 150 -1.45 7.72 2.34
C ARG A 150 -1.32 7.99 3.85
N GLY A 151 -0.11 7.89 4.40
CA GLY A 151 0.15 8.17 5.81
C GLY A 151 0.07 9.67 6.17
N TYR A 152 0.10 10.56 5.17
CA TYR A 152 0.10 12.01 5.39
C TYR A 152 -1.14 12.67 4.80
N GLY A 153 -1.58 12.24 3.62
CA GLY A 153 -2.47 13.04 2.79
C GLY A 153 -3.80 12.38 2.42
N THR A 154 -4.21 11.27 3.02
CA THR A 154 -5.43 10.55 2.63
C THR A 154 -6.65 11.48 2.64
N ASN A 155 -6.96 12.11 3.76
CA ASN A 155 -8.16 12.93 3.91
C ASN A 155 -8.05 14.22 3.09
N ALA A 156 -6.90 14.91 3.14
CA ALA A 156 -6.66 16.11 2.33
C ALA A 156 -6.81 15.82 0.82
N ARG A 157 -6.30 14.67 0.35
CA ARG A 157 -6.44 14.26 -1.05
C ARG A 157 -7.91 13.99 -1.44
N VAL A 158 -8.72 13.43 -0.55
CA VAL A 158 -10.16 13.26 -0.84
C VAL A 158 -10.81 14.62 -1.05
N LEU A 159 -10.59 15.56 -0.14
CA LEU A 159 -11.18 16.89 -0.21
C LEU A 159 -10.69 17.68 -1.43
N ALA A 160 -9.36 17.74 -1.66
CA ALA A 160 -8.81 18.49 -2.77
C ALA A 160 -9.15 17.86 -4.12
N LYS A 161 -8.74 16.61 -4.36
CA LYS A 161 -8.84 15.99 -5.68
C LYS A 161 -10.26 15.54 -6.01
N TYR A 162 -10.90 14.77 -5.11
CA TYR A 162 -12.13 14.06 -5.46
C TYR A 162 -13.40 14.87 -5.14
N VAL A 163 -13.33 15.84 -4.23
CA VAL A 163 -14.43 16.76 -3.97
C VAL A 163 -14.29 18.01 -4.82
N ARG A 164 -13.22 18.79 -4.63
CA ARG A 164 -13.06 20.12 -5.24
C ARG A 164 -12.77 20.04 -6.73
N GLU A 165 -11.72 19.29 -7.15
CA GLU A 165 -11.23 19.29 -8.52
C GLU A 165 -12.10 18.39 -9.43
N GLU A 166 -12.30 17.14 -9.06
CA GLU A 166 -12.94 16.14 -9.92
C GLU A 166 -14.44 15.93 -9.64
N LYS A 167 -14.97 16.48 -8.55
CA LYS A 167 -16.39 16.42 -8.15
C LYS A 167 -16.98 14.99 -8.18
N VAL A 168 -16.20 14.01 -7.73
CA VAL A 168 -16.58 12.60 -7.71
C VAL A 168 -17.66 12.35 -6.65
N ILE A 169 -17.55 13.04 -5.50
CA ILE A 169 -18.52 13.06 -4.38
C ILE A 169 -18.64 14.49 -3.87
N SER A 170 -19.75 14.80 -3.16
CA SER A 170 -19.92 16.11 -2.53
C SER A 170 -19.07 16.26 -1.28
N LEU A 171 -18.91 17.51 -0.81
CA LEU A 171 -18.18 17.81 0.43
C LEU A 171 -18.86 17.15 1.64
N GLU A 172 -20.18 17.26 1.73
CA GLU A 172 -20.98 16.68 2.82
C GLU A 172 -20.80 15.16 2.90
N GLU A 173 -20.82 14.49 1.73
CA GLU A 173 -20.56 13.05 1.66
C GLU A 173 -19.14 12.69 2.08
N ALA A 174 -18.14 13.44 1.68
CA ALA A 174 -16.77 13.24 2.09
C ALA A 174 -16.63 13.37 3.62
N ILE A 175 -17.17 14.43 4.20
CA ILE A 175 -17.16 14.65 5.66
C ILE A 175 -17.90 13.54 6.38
N ARG A 176 -19.11 13.18 5.95
CA ARG A 176 -19.89 12.08 6.54
C ARG A 176 -19.07 10.78 6.61
N ARG A 177 -18.35 10.45 5.53
CA ARG A 177 -17.55 9.22 5.41
C ARG A 177 -16.23 9.28 6.17
N MET A 178 -15.80 10.45 6.60
CA MET A 178 -14.63 10.65 7.47
C MET A 178 -15.02 10.74 8.96
N THR A 179 -16.30 10.95 9.28
CA THR A 179 -16.74 11.28 10.63
C THR A 179 -17.91 10.40 11.09
N SER A 180 -19.17 10.75 10.75
CA SER A 180 -20.35 10.09 11.30
C SER A 180 -20.53 8.65 10.83
N LEU A 181 -20.18 8.32 9.59
CA LEU A 181 -20.29 6.94 9.09
C LEU A 181 -19.35 5.97 9.83
N PRO A 182 -18.04 6.23 9.98
CA PRO A 182 -17.18 5.39 10.80
C PRO A 182 -17.57 5.41 12.27
N ALA A 183 -18.00 6.55 12.83
CA ALA A 183 -18.47 6.62 14.22
C ALA A 183 -19.67 5.68 14.46
N GLN A 184 -20.65 5.66 13.57
CA GLN A 184 -21.78 4.74 13.61
C GLN A 184 -21.34 3.28 13.50
N LYS A 185 -20.43 2.99 12.54
CA LYS A 185 -19.96 1.63 12.30
C LYS A 185 -19.20 1.05 13.48
N PHE A 186 -18.36 1.85 14.11
CA PHE A 186 -17.57 1.46 15.29
C PHE A 186 -18.29 1.74 16.63
N GLN A 187 -19.56 2.18 16.59
CA GLN A 187 -20.39 2.46 17.76
C GLN A 187 -19.78 3.50 18.73
N LEU A 188 -19.12 4.50 18.18
CA LEU A 188 -18.60 5.65 18.92
C LEU A 188 -19.78 6.58 19.26
N LYS A 189 -20.24 6.55 20.51
CA LYS A 189 -21.51 7.20 20.92
C LYS A 189 -21.42 8.71 21.01
N ASP A 190 -20.23 9.25 21.25
CA ASP A 190 -19.98 10.66 21.57
C ASP A 190 -19.18 11.41 20.52
N ARG A 191 -19.02 10.87 19.29
CA ARG A 191 -18.15 11.41 18.25
C ARG A 191 -18.80 11.37 16.87
N GLY A 192 -18.19 12.11 15.92
CA GLY A 192 -18.55 12.07 14.51
C GLY A 192 -19.65 13.04 14.07
N LEU A 193 -20.20 13.81 15.00
CA LEU A 193 -21.19 14.86 14.74
C LEU A 193 -20.91 16.10 15.61
N LEU A 194 -21.17 17.28 15.08
CA LEU A 194 -21.23 18.53 15.85
C LEU A 194 -22.61 18.64 16.50
N LYS A 195 -22.72 18.22 17.77
CA LYS A 195 -23.95 18.21 18.54
C LYS A 195 -23.67 18.42 20.02
N GLU A 196 -24.58 19.09 20.73
CA GLU A 196 -24.49 19.22 22.21
C GLU A 196 -24.34 17.86 22.89
N GLY A 197 -23.44 17.81 23.88
CA GLY A 197 -23.13 16.59 24.65
C GLY A 197 -22.13 15.64 23.96
N MET A 198 -21.67 15.95 22.75
CA MET A 198 -20.60 15.19 22.08
C MET A 198 -19.23 15.79 22.32
N ALA A 199 -18.17 14.99 22.14
CA ALA A 199 -16.79 15.44 22.21
C ALA A 199 -16.52 16.49 21.11
N ALA A 200 -15.85 17.59 21.48
CA ALA A 200 -15.55 18.69 20.60
C ALA A 200 -14.27 18.41 19.77
N ASP A 201 -14.21 17.29 19.07
CA ASP A 201 -13.14 16.99 18.11
C ASP A 201 -13.44 17.73 16.79
N ILE A 202 -12.95 18.95 16.67
CA ILE A 202 -13.31 19.88 15.58
C ILE A 202 -12.11 20.13 14.70
N VAL A 203 -12.30 20.02 13.38
CA VAL A 203 -11.32 20.41 12.35
C VAL A 203 -11.87 21.61 11.60
N ILE A 204 -11.06 22.68 11.51
CA ILE A 204 -11.34 23.87 10.69
C ILE A 204 -10.38 23.82 9.51
N PHE A 205 -10.88 23.95 8.30
CA PHE A 205 -10.08 23.93 7.07
C PHE A 205 -10.64 24.90 6.03
N ASP A 206 -9.77 25.34 5.13
CA ASP A 206 -10.16 26.13 3.96
C ASP A 206 -10.55 25.16 2.83
N GLU A 207 -11.72 25.33 2.26
CA GLU A 207 -12.23 24.51 1.15
C GLU A 207 -11.71 24.94 -0.24
N ASN A 208 -11.07 26.11 -0.35
CA ASN A 208 -10.58 26.70 -1.61
C ASN A 208 -9.20 26.21 -2.04
#